data_2d7757bf6590e9801608f0d433f3cda9
#
_entry.id   2d7757bf6590e9801608f0d433f3cda9
#
_cell.length_a   1.000
_cell.length_b   1.000
_cell.length_c   1.000
_cell.angle_alpha   90.00
_cell.angle_beta   90.00
_cell.angle_gamma   90.00
#
_symmetry.space_group_name_H-M   'P 1'
#
loop_
_entity.id
_entity.type
_entity.pdbx_description
1 polymer ?
#
loop_
_entity_poly.entity_id
_entity_poly.type
_entity_poly.pdbx_seq_one_letter_code
_entity_poly.pdbx_strand_id
1 'polypeptide(L)'
;MASKTQERFLAKPVNHLYMLLVSAGALTFIGLIMVFSASSIRAIDTQGSAISIVLRQLLFVAISIPLAGYLSKLSLAKWEILARWGLVLSIALLGLLLIPGLGKTVNGNTNWINLRFIDVQPSELAKFLMILWASYLLARKEKAGRHNVNVFALIGPGFLLIMAMILYGRDLGTASVVAA
;
A
#
# COMPACT_ATOMS: atom_id res chain seq x y z
N MET A 1 19.12 35.10 -3.02
CA MET A 1 17.96 35.29 -3.92
C MET A 1 17.25 33.97 -4.31
N ALA A 2 17.95 32.84 -4.43
CA ALA A 2 17.35 31.54 -4.77
C ALA A 2 16.30 31.02 -3.75
N SER A 3 16.47 31.29 -2.44
CA SER A 3 15.62 30.80 -1.36
C SER A 3 14.17 31.31 -1.45
N LYS A 4 13.93 32.60 -1.69
CA LYS A 4 12.57 33.19 -1.76
C LYS A 4 11.75 32.72 -2.98
N THR A 5 12.41 32.40 -4.08
CA THR A 5 11.75 31.87 -5.28
C THR A 5 11.33 30.43 -5.07
N GLN A 6 12.15 29.66 -4.37
CA GLN A 6 11.90 28.27 -4.03
C GLN A 6 10.75 28.13 -3.01
N GLU A 7 10.71 28.99 -1.99
CA GLU A 7 9.60 29.05 -1.04
C GLU A 7 8.27 29.44 -1.70
N ARG A 8 8.28 30.40 -2.64
CA ARG A 8 7.10 30.77 -3.42
C ARG A 8 6.62 29.65 -4.35
N PHE A 9 7.55 28.87 -4.91
CA PHE A 9 7.21 27.72 -5.76
C PHE A 9 6.56 26.62 -4.93
N LEU A 10 7.12 26.29 -3.78
CA LEU A 10 6.60 25.27 -2.86
C LEU A 10 5.30 25.70 -2.15
N ALA A 11 5.02 26.97 -2.03
CA ALA A 11 3.80 27.47 -1.39
C ALA A 11 2.51 27.27 -2.22
N LYS A 12 2.61 26.93 -3.52
CA LYS A 12 1.44 26.70 -4.36
C LYS A 12 1.00 25.22 -4.30
N PRO A 13 -0.26 24.92 -3.88
CA PRO A 13 -0.74 23.53 -3.75
C PRO A 13 -0.69 22.76 -5.08
N VAL A 14 -0.82 23.45 -6.21
CA VAL A 14 -0.70 22.87 -7.56
C VAL A 14 0.70 22.30 -7.81
N ASN A 15 1.74 22.95 -7.30
CA ASN A 15 3.12 22.49 -7.48
C ASN A 15 3.40 21.19 -6.69
N HIS A 16 2.79 21.04 -5.50
CA HIS A 16 2.87 19.79 -4.73
C HIS A 16 2.24 18.63 -5.50
N LEU A 17 1.08 18.85 -6.14
CA LEU A 17 0.45 17.84 -6.98
C LEU A 17 1.34 17.44 -8.14
N TYR A 18 1.94 18.39 -8.87
CA TYR A 18 2.86 18.09 -9.97
C TYR A 18 4.09 17.34 -9.49
N MET A 19 4.71 17.75 -8.38
CA MET A 19 5.86 17.05 -7.81
C MET A 19 5.51 15.60 -7.46
N LEU A 20 4.35 15.38 -6.86
CA LEU A 20 3.88 14.04 -6.51
C LEU A 20 3.63 13.19 -7.77
N LEU A 21 2.95 13.73 -8.77
CA LEU A 21 2.66 13.01 -10.02
C LEU A 21 3.93 12.71 -10.80
N VAL A 22 4.86 13.66 -10.90
CA VAL A 22 6.15 13.46 -11.58
C VAL A 22 6.99 12.40 -10.85
N SER A 23 7.07 12.46 -9.52
CA SER A 23 7.80 11.48 -8.73
C SER A 23 7.19 10.08 -8.86
N ALA A 24 5.86 9.98 -8.76
CA ALA A 24 5.15 8.71 -8.92
C ALA A 24 5.34 8.15 -10.34
N GLY A 25 5.24 9.00 -11.38
CA GLY A 25 5.49 8.61 -12.77
C GLY A 25 6.91 8.14 -13.01
N ALA A 26 7.91 8.86 -12.49
CA ALA A 26 9.32 8.48 -12.59
C ALA A 26 9.59 7.13 -11.90
N LEU A 27 9.09 6.94 -10.69
CA LEU A 27 9.24 5.68 -9.96
C LEU A 27 8.54 4.52 -10.66
N THR A 28 7.35 4.75 -11.23
CA THR A 28 6.64 3.73 -12.02
C THR A 28 7.42 3.36 -13.27
N PHE A 29 7.98 4.33 -13.97
CA PHE A 29 8.79 4.10 -15.17
C PHE A 29 10.06 3.32 -14.86
N ILE A 30 10.80 3.72 -13.83
CA ILE A 30 11.99 3.00 -13.36
C ILE A 30 11.61 1.58 -12.93
N GLY A 31 10.50 1.42 -12.19
CA GLY A 31 9.99 0.12 -11.78
C GLY A 31 9.69 -0.81 -12.95
N LEU A 32 9.07 -0.30 -14.01
CA LEU A 32 8.80 -1.09 -15.24
C LEU A 32 10.09 -1.54 -15.92
N ILE A 33 11.09 -0.68 -16.01
CA ILE A 33 12.42 -1.04 -16.58
C ILE A 33 13.08 -2.12 -15.72
N MET A 34 13.06 -1.97 -14.41
CA MET A 34 13.64 -2.96 -13.48
C MET A 34 12.92 -4.30 -13.56
N VAL A 35 11.58 -4.30 -13.63
CA VAL A 35 10.79 -5.53 -13.82
C VAL A 35 11.13 -6.19 -15.15
N PHE A 36 11.28 -5.42 -16.23
CA PHE A 36 11.69 -5.96 -17.53
C PHE A 36 13.07 -6.62 -17.47
N SER A 37 14.04 -5.93 -16.88
CA SER A 37 15.41 -6.43 -16.70
C SER A 37 15.46 -7.73 -15.88
N ALA A 38 14.81 -7.74 -14.71
CA ALA A 38 14.76 -8.91 -13.84
C ALA A 38 13.99 -10.10 -14.46
N SER A 39 12.92 -9.80 -15.19
CA SER A 39 12.09 -10.84 -15.84
C SER A 39 12.81 -11.49 -17.02
N SER A 40 13.70 -10.77 -17.71
CA SER A 40 14.48 -11.29 -18.81
C SER A 40 15.40 -12.43 -18.38
N ILE A 41 16.01 -12.31 -17.20
CA ILE A 41 16.87 -13.36 -16.62
C ILE A 41 16.03 -14.58 -16.22
N ARG A 42 14.89 -14.38 -15.53
CA ARG A 42 13.99 -15.47 -15.13
C ARG A 42 13.37 -16.22 -16.32
N ALA A 43 13.08 -15.51 -17.41
CA ALA A 43 12.48 -16.12 -18.60
C ALA A 43 13.43 -17.14 -19.25
N ILE A 44 14.74 -16.92 -19.16
CA ILE A 44 15.75 -17.87 -19.67
C ILE A 44 15.69 -19.17 -18.88
N ASP A 45 15.56 -19.09 -17.54
CA ASP A 45 15.58 -20.26 -16.64
C ASP A 45 14.26 -21.07 -16.68
N THR A 46 13.11 -20.41 -16.89
CA THR A 46 11.78 -21.03 -16.75
C THR A 46 11.07 -21.27 -18.09
N GLN A 47 11.72 -21.02 -19.24
CA GLN A 47 11.12 -21.04 -20.59
C GLN A 47 9.87 -20.14 -20.69
N GLY A 48 9.74 -19.17 -19.78
CA GLY A 48 8.67 -18.19 -19.77
C GLY A 48 8.99 -16.98 -20.63
N SER A 49 7.98 -16.20 -21.02
CA SER A 49 8.17 -14.94 -21.73
C SER A 49 8.32 -13.76 -20.77
N ALA A 50 9.46 -13.08 -20.79
CA ALA A 50 9.66 -11.82 -20.06
C ALA A 50 8.61 -10.77 -20.43
N ILE A 51 8.18 -10.78 -21.70
CA ILE A 51 7.17 -9.88 -22.24
C ILE A 51 5.81 -10.09 -21.54
N SER A 52 5.43 -11.33 -21.23
CA SER A 52 4.15 -11.61 -20.55
C SER A 52 4.09 -11.02 -19.14
N ILE A 53 5.22 -11.00 -18.43
CA ILE A 53 5.33 -10.40 -17.09
C ILE A 53 5.19 -8.88 -17.17
N VAL A 54 5.87 -8.26 -18.12
CA VAL A 54 5.81 -6.80 -18.32
C VAL A 54 4.43 -6.36 -18.81
N LEU A 55 3.81 -7.10 -19.74
CA LEU A 55 2.44 -6.81 -20.20
C LEU A 55 1.44 -6.85 -19.06
N ARG A 56 1.56 -7.84 -18.15
CA ARG A 56 0.72 -7.90 -16.93
C ARG A 56 0.95 -6.69 -16.05
N GLN A 57 2.19 -6.28 -15.87
CA GLN A 57 2.52 -5.09 -15.07
C GLN A 57 1.97 -3.81 -15.70
N LEU A 58 2.11 -3.65 -17.02
CA LEU A 58 1.52 -2.51 -17.76
C LEU A 58 -0.01 -2.48 -17.64
N LEU A 59 -0.66 -3.63 -17.68
CA LEU A 59 -2.11 -3.73 -17.49
C LEU A 59 -2.51 -3.25 -16.09
N PHE A 60 -1.78 -3.65 -15.05
CA PHE A 60 -2.05 -3.16 -13.70
C PHE A 60 -1.81 -1.66 -13.57
N VAL A 61 -0.77 -1.11 -14.17
CA VAL A 61 -0.54 0.34 -14.20
C VAL A 61 -1.69 1.05 -14.94
N ALA A 62 -2.12 0.53 -16.08
CA ALA A 62 -3.22 1.09 -16.86
C ALA A 62 -4.57 1.10 -16.10
N ILE A 63 -4.82 0.09 -15.27
CA ILE A 63 -6.01 0.03 -14.39
C ILE A 63 -5.84 0.97 -13.18
N SER A 64 -4.64 1.05 -12.62
CA SER A 64 -4.36 1.83 -11.40
C SER A 64 -4.52 3.33 -11.62
N ILE A 65 -4.17 3.86 -12.79
CA ILE A 65 -4.28 5.29 -13.09
C ILE A 65 -5.73 5.80 -13.01
N PRO A 66 -6.71 5.21 -13.76
CA PRO A 66 -8.10 5.65 -13.64
C PRO A 66 -8.70 5.36 -12.26
N LEU A 67 -8.30 4.27 -11.62
CA LEU A 67 -8.72 3.97 -10.25
C LEU A 67 -8.24 5.03 -9.27
N ALA A 68 -6.97 5.43 -9.32
CA ALA A 68 -6.43 6.52 -8.50
C ALA A 68 -7.16 7.85 -8.78
N GLY A 69 -7.45 8.16 -10.04
CA GLY A 69 -8.23 9.32 -10.42
C GLY A 69 -9.67 9.29 -9.89
N TYR A 70 -10.30 8.12 -9.84
CA TYR A 70 -11.62 7.96 -9.23
C TYR A 70 -11.56 8.13 -7.71
N LEU A 71 -10.62 7.47 -7.05
CA LEU A 71 -10.45 7.52 -5.59
C LEU A 71 -10.10 8.94 -5.10
N SER A 72 -9.32 9.71 -5.88
CA SER A 72 -8.98 11.10 -5.55
C SER A 72 -10.19 12.04 -5.53
N LYS A 73 -11.28 11.70 -6.20
CA LYS A 73 -12.54 12.46 -6.23
C LYS A 73 -13.52 12.08 -5.11
N LEU A 74 -13.20 11.06 -4.32
CA LEU A 74 -14.05 10.65 -3.21
C LEU A 74 -14.05 11.74 -2.12
N SER A 75 -15.22 12.00 -1.56
CA SER A 75 -15.37 12.94 -0.45
C SER A 75 -14.64 12.44 0.81
N LEU A 76 -14.14 13.39 1.60
CA LEU A 76 -13.46 13.07 2.86
C LEU A 76 -14.32 12.23 3.81
N ALA A 77 -15.65 12.46 3.80
CA ALA A 77 -16.59 11.68 4.59
C ALA A 77 -16.59 10.18 4.25
N LYS A 78 -16.43 9.82 2.96
CA LYS A 78 -16.32 8.41 2.55
C LYS A 78 -15.00 7.79 3.03
N TRP A 79 -13.91 8.56 2.96
CA TRP A 79 -12.62 8.15 3.50
C TRP A 79 -12.67 7.96 5.02
N GLU A 80 -13.35 8.83 5.75
CA GLU A 80 -13.54 8.70 7.21
C GLU A 80 -14.32 7.42 7.58
N ILE A 81 -15.32 7.04 6.79
CA ILE A 81 -16.07 5.78 7.02
C ILE A 81 -15.14 4.58 6.80
N LEU A 82 -14.40 4.56 5.70
CA LEU A 82 -13.44 3.48 5.42
C LEU A 82 -12.35 3.41 6.50
N ALA A 83 -11.81 4.55 6.91
CA ALA A 83 -10.79 4.66 7.92
C ALA A 83 -11.27 4.17 9.30
N ARG A 84 -12.51 4.45 9.66
CA ARG A 84 -13.13 3.98 10.91
C ARG A 84 -13.11 2.45 11.02
N TRP A 85 -13.40 1.77 9.91
CA TRP A 85 -13.43 0.32 9.83
C TRP A 85 -12.10 -0.30 9.41
N GLY A 86 -11.09 0.52 9.10
CA GLY A 86 -9.83 0.10 8.51
C GLY A 86 -9.12 -1.00 9.28
N LEU A 87 -9.04 -0.90 10.61
CA LEU A 87 -8.42 -1.95 11.43
C LEU A 87 -9.18 -3.28 11.35
N VAL A 88 -10.51 -3.23 11.47
CA VAL A 88 -11.34 -4.44 11.40
C VAL A 88 -11.23 -5.11 10.04
N LEU A 89 -11.26 -4.32 8.96
CA LEU A 89 -11.08 -4.81 7.61
C LEU A 89 -9.67 -5.40 7.39
N SER A 90 -8.62 -4.77 7.97
CA SER A 90 -7.26 -5.30 7.92
C SER A 90 -7.16 -6.66 8.60
N ILE A 91 -7.74 -6.79 9.81
CA ILE A 91 -7.77 -8.06 10.54
C ILE A 91 -8.54 -9.12 9.75
N ALA A 92 -9.70 -8.77 9.19
CA ALA A 92 -10.49 -9.68 8.38
C ALA A 92 -9.74 -10.18 7.14
N LEU A 93 -9.08 -9.27 6.40
CA LEU A 93 -8.28 -9.61 5.22
C LEU A 93 -7.11 -10.53 5.56
N LEU A 94 -6.36 -10.24 6.62
CA LEU A 94 -5.26 -11.10 7.07
C LEU A 94 -5.79 -12.41 7.63
N GLY A 95 -6.94 -12.40 8.30
CA GLY A 95 -7.61 -13.59 8.80
C GLY A 95 -8.00 -14.57 7.71
N LEU A 96 -8.31 -14.11 6.49
CA LEU A 96 -8.58 -14.98 5.34
C LEU A 96 -7.38 -15.87 4.99
N LEU A 97 -6.15 -15.42 5.25
CA LEU A 97 -4.95 -16.22 5.00
C LEU A 97 -4.80 -17.39 5.99
N LEU A 98 -5.48 -17.31 7.15
CA LEU A 98 -5.43 -18.36 8.18
C LEU A 98 -6.37 -19.52 7.83
N ILE A 99 -7.30 -19.33 6.88
CA ILE A 99 -8.23 -20.36 6.45
C ILE A 99 -7.50 -21.37 5.55
N PRO A 100 -7.45 -22.64 5.94
CA PRO A 100 -6.80 -23.68 5.14
C PRO A 100 -7.41 -23.75 3.72
N GLY A 101 -6.55 -23.76 2.69
CA GLY A 101 -6.96 -23.85 1.29
C GLY A 101 -7.25 -22.52 0.58
N LEU A 102 -7.36 -21.39 1.28
CA LEU A 102 -7.49 -20.06 0.66
C LEU A 102 -6.12 -19.41 0.37
N GLY A 103 -5.18 -19.61 1.28
CA GLY A 103 -3.84 -19.06 1.15
C GLY A 103 -2.99 -19.88 0.17
N LYS A 104 -2.34 -19.20 -0.77
CA LYS A 104 -1.31 -19.74 -1.65
C LYS A 104 0.05 -19.57 -1.00
N THR A 105 0.75 -20.69 -0.82
CA THR A 105 2.12 -20.69 -0.30
C THR A 105 3.10 -20.49 -1.45
N VAL A 106 3.91 -19.44 -1.37
CA VAL A 106 4.99 -19.14 -2.31
C VAL A 106 6.29 -19.00 -1.52
N ASN A 107 7.30 -19.79 -1.85
CA ASN A 107 8.60 -19.79 -1.15
C ASN A 107 8.50 -20.01 0.38
N GLY A 108 7.54 -20.80 0.84
CA GLY A 108 7.33 -21.07 2.26
C GLY A 108 6.48 -20.02 3.00
N ASN A 109 6.02 -18.97 2.32
CA ASN A 109 5.19 -17.92 2.88
C ASN A 109 3.75 -18.02 2.34
N THR A 110 2.77 -18.02 3.24
CA THR A 110 1.33 -18.09 2.87
C THR A 110 0.73 -16.70 2.90
N ASN A 111 1.04 -15.88 1.87
CA ASN A 111 0.72 -14.44 1.87
C ASN A 111 -0.21 -14.03 0.73
N TRP A 112 -0.53 -14.95 -0.16
CA TRP A 112 -1.27 -14.66 -1.38
C TRP A 112 -2.60 -15.41 -1.39
N ILE A 113 -3.63 -14.74 -1.91
CA ILE A 113 -4.92 -15.37 -2.24
C ILE A 113 -5.01 -15.44 -3.76
N ASN A 114 -5.23 -16.65 -4.28
CA ASN A 114 -5.41 -16.86 -5.70
C ASN A 114 -6.89 -16.67 -6.07
N LEU A 115 -7.19 -15.63 -6.82
CA LEU A 115 -8.53 -15.35 -7.36
C LEU A 115 -8.71 -15.88 -8.80
N ARG A 116 -8.06 -16.99 -9.17
CA ARG A 116 -8.02 -17.62 -10.50
C ARG A 116 -7.24 -16.83 -11.55
N PHE A 117 -7.49 -15.53 -11.68
CA PHE A 117 -6.85 -14.67 -12.69
C PHE A 117 -5.77 -13.75 -12.12
N ILE A 118 -5.86 -13.47 -10.83
CA ILE A 118 -5.01 -12.49 -10.14
C ILE A 118 -4.66 -13.06 -8.76
N ASP A 119 -3.39 -13.01 -8.41
CA ASP A 119 -2.93 -13.24 -7.04
C ASP A 119 -3.01 -11.89 -6.29
N VAL A 120 -3.72 -11.85 -5.18
CA VAL A 120 -3.84 -10.66 -4.31
C VAL A 120 -3.13 -10.93 -3.00
N GLN A 121 -2.34 -9.96 -2.55
CA GLN A 121 -1.68 -10.02 -1.26
C GLN A 121 -2.48 -9.18 -0.24
N PRO A 122 -3.21 -9.82 0.69
CA PRO A 122 -4.04 -9.11 1.67
C PRO A 122 -3.28 -8.14 2.56
N SER A 123 -2.00 -8.42 2.85
CA SER A 123 -1.15 -7.56 3.66
C SER A 123 -0.88 -6.19 3.01
N GLU A 124 -0.90 -6.07 1.67
CA GLU A 124 -0.78 -4.78 0.99
C GLU A 124 -2.00 -3.88 1.26
N LEU A 125 -3.20 -4.47 1.17
CA LEU A 125 -4.42 -3.75 1.49
C LEU A 125 -4.53 -3.45 2.99
N ALA A 126 -4.10 -4.38 3.85
CA ALA A 126 -4.10 -4.21 5.29
C ALA A 126 -3.19 -3.05 5.73
N LYS A 127 -2.01 -2.88 5.14
CA LYS A 127 -1.11 -1.73 5.37
C LYS A 127 -1.83 -0.41 5.09
N PHE A 128 -2.45 -0.30 3.92
CA PHE A 128 -3.16 0.91 3.53
C PHE A 128 -4.32 1.23 4.50
N LEU A 129 -5.13 0.23 4.83
CA LEU A 129 -6.25 0.38 5.76
C LEU A 129 -5.80 0.74 7.17
N MET A 130 -4.67 0.18 7.63
CA MET A 130 -4.07 0.48 8.93
C MET A 130 -3.62 1.94 9.00
N ILE A 131 -2.97 2.47 7.94
CA ILE A 131 -2.56 3.87 7.86
C ILE A 131 -3.79 4.80 7.92
N LEU A 132 -4.84 4.47 7.17
CA LEU A 132 -6.09 5.24 7.21
C LEU A 132 -6.73 5.23 8.60
N TRP A 133 -6.79 4.07 9.25
CA TRP A 133 -7.33 3.93 10.60
C TRP A 133 -6.52 4.73 11.62
N ALA A 134 -5.20 4.65 11.58
CA ALA A 134 -4.31 5.40 12.47
C ALA A 134 -4.50 6.92 12.29
N SER A 135 -4.53 7.39 11.03
CA SER A 135 -4.77 8.79 10.70
C SER A 135 -6.14 9.28 11.20
N TYR A 136 -7.17 8.46 11.06
CA TYR A 136 -8.52 8.77 11.56
C TYR A 136 -8.54 8.90 13.10
N LEU A 137 -7.89 7.98 13.82
CA LEU A 137 -7.81 8.06 15.27
C LEU A 137 -7.11 9.32 15.75
N LEU A 138 -5.98 9.68 15.14
CA LEU A 138 -5.22 10.87 15.46
C LEU A 138 -6.05 12.14 15.20
N ALA A 139 -6.62 12.27 14.01
CA ALA A 139 -7.47 13.41 13.65
C ALA A 139 -8.68 13.55 14.59
N ARG A 140 -9.28 12.46 15.00
CA ARG A 140 -10.41 12.47 15.95
C ARG A 140 -9.99 12.96 17.33
N LYS A 141 -8.79 12.58 17.80
CA LYS A 141 -8.26 13.03 19.10
C LYS A 141 -7.89 14.49 19.08
N GLU A 142 -7.32 14.97 17.99
CA GLU A 142 -6.99 16.37 17.79
C GLU A 142 -8.25 17.24 17.78
N LYS A 143 -9.29 16.85 17.01
CA LYS A 143 -10.60 17.52 16.99
C LYS A 143 -11.25 17.58 18.38
N ALA A 144 -10.97 16.60 19.26
CA ALA A 144 -11.47 16.59 20.63
C ALA A 144 -10.64 17.45 21.62
N GLY A 145 -9.70 18.28 21.14
CA GLY A 145 -8.84 19.14 21.94
C GLY A 145 -7.80 18.41 22.79
N ARG A 146 -7.57 17.13 22.52
CA ARG A 146 -6.60 16.32 23.26
C ARG A 146 -5.26 16.33 22.53
N HIS A 147 -4.50 17.44 22.66
CA HIS A 147 -3.22 17.58 21.98
C HIS A 147 -2.08 16.73 22.57
N ASN A 148 -2.20 16.34 23.83
CA ASN A 148 -1.17 15.52 24.50
C ASN A 148 -1.59 14.04 24.54
N VAL A 149 -1.62 13.38 23.36
CA VAL A 149 -1.97 11.97 23.24
C VAL A 149 -0.71 11.15 23.07
N ASN A 150 -0.56 10.11 23.89
CA ASN A 150 0.46 9.11 23.63
C ASN A 150 0.05 8.30 22.37
N VAL A 151 0.69 8.60 21.25
CA VAL A 151 0.42 8.00 19.94
C VAL A 151 0.63 6.48 19.99
N PHE A 152 1.68 6.04 20.68
CA PHE A 152 1.99 4.62 20.83
C PHE A 152 0.92 3.85 21.61
N ALA A 153 0.37 4.44 22.66
CA ALA A 153 -0.73 3.83 23.41
C ALA A 153 -2.02 3.77 22.59
N LEU A 154 -2.24 4.74 21.71
CA LEU A 154 -3.46 4.82 20.90
C LEU A 154 -3.45 3.85 19.70
N ILE A 155 -2.34 3.81 18.96
CA ILE A 155 -2.22 3.08 17.70
C ILE A 155 -1.51 1.74 17.92
N GLY A 156 -0.61 1.67 18.91
CA GLY A 156 0.26 0.52 19.18
C GLY A 156 -0.44 -0.82 19.27
N PRO A 157 -1.55 -0.98 20.01
CA PRO A 157 -2.23 -2.27 20.08
C PRO A 157 -2.73 -2.79 18.73
N GLY A 158 -3.32 -1.91 17.91
CA GLY A 158 -3.76 -2.28 16.56
C GLY A 158 -2.59 -2.59 15.62
N PHE A 159 -1.53 -1.80 15.71
CA PHE A 159 -0.29 -2.03 14.97
C PHE A 159 0.35 -3.38 15.32
N LEU A 160 0.49 -3.69 16.61
CA LEU A 160 1.08 -4.94 17.09
C LEU A 160 0.25 -6.16 16.65
N LEU A 161 -1.07 -6.03 16.67
CA LEU A 161 -1.95 -7.11 16.21
C LEU A 161 -1.75 -7.40 14.71
N ILE A 162 -1.76 -6.36 13.86
CA ILE A 162 -1.52 -6.51 12.42
C ILE A 162 -0.13 -7.07 12.17
N MET A 163 0.89 -6.57 12.87
CA MET A 163 2.26 -7.07 12.78
C MET A 163 2.36 -8.55 13.14
N ALA A 164 1.72 -8.97 14.23
CA ALA A 164 1.70 -10.37 14.66
C ALA A 164 1.05 -11.28 13.59
N MET A 165 -0.04 -10.83 12.96
CA MET A 165 -0.71 -11.59 11.89
C MET A 165 0.16 -11.72 10.64
N ILE A 166 0.88 -10.66 10.25
CA ILE A 166 1.82 -10.67 9.11
C ILE A 166 2.99 -11.63 9.41
N LEU A 167 3.55 -11.56 10.61
CA LEU A 167 4.65 -12.44 11.04
C LEU A 167 4.20 -13.91 11.12
N TYR A 168 2.96 -14.16 11.53
CA TYR A 168 2.40 -15.51 11.52
C TYR A 168 2.34 -16.10 10.11
N GLY A 169 2.04 -15.27 9.09
CA GLY A 169 2.13 -15.62 7.66
C GLY A 169 3.56 -15.80 7.14
N ARG A 170 4.59 -15.64 7.99
CA ARG A 170 6.02 -15.69 7.67
C ARG A 170 6.48 -14.64 6.66
N ASP A 171 5.75 -13.53 6.57
CA ASP A 171 6.07 -12.42 5.66
C ASP A 171 6.99 -11.39 6.33
N LEU A 172 8.26 -11.74 6.47
CA LEU A 172 9.28 -10.85 7.03
C LEU A 172 9.48 -9.59 6.17
N GLY A 173 9.32 -9.71 4.85
CA GLY A 173 9.45 -8.58 3.93
C GLY A 173 8.39 -7.51 4.21
N THR A 174 7.12 -7.90 4.24
CA THR A 174 6.03 -6.97 4.58
C THR A 174 6.13 -6.48 6.03
N ALA A 175 6.51 -7.34 6.97
CA ALA A 175 6.69 -6.96 8.36
C ALA A 175 7.74 -5.85 8.53
N SER A 176 8.88 -5.93 7.82
CA SER A 176 9.92 -4.91 7.85
C SER A 176 9.45 -3.56 7.31
N VAL A 177 8.66 -3.58 6.22
CA VAL A 177 8.05 -2.35 5.64
C VAL A 177 7.03 -1.72 6.59
N VAL A 178 6.26 -2.53 7.30
CA VAL A 178 5.27 -2.04 8.29
C VAL A 178 5.95 -1.48 9.54
N ALA A 179 7.13 -2.01 9.90
CA ALA A 179 7.89 -1.57 11.07
C ALA A 179 8.68 -0.27 10.83
N ALA A 180 9.02 0.05 9.56
CA ALA A 180 9.74 1.26 9.15
C ALA A 180 8.87 2.51 9.14
#